data_9ac8ef107ed8124522d95e12de64d3ee
#
_entry.id   9ac8ef107ed8124522d95e12de64d3ee
#
_cell.length_a   1.000
_cell.length_b   1.000
_cell.length_c   1.000
_cell.angle_alpha   90.00
_cell.angle_beta   90.00
_cell.angle_gamma   90.00
#
_symmetry.space_group_name_H-M   'P 1'
#
loop_
_entity.id
_entity.type
_entity.pdbx_description
1 polymer ?
#
loop_
_entity_poly.entity_id
_entity_poly.type
_entity_poly.pdbx_seq_one_letter_code
_entity_poly.pdbx_strand_id
1 'polypeptide(L)'
;MLSLGTDLIFKKAGEVKHDYSKLTAAVSGTYKFNGIHSVRLNYNLSNLSPEVMYLNPYNTSTDSLEVTRGNPLLMPARNHIFRFCYMYNQHGFYVEPFVKYRLSVDRIVPIGYTEDNIYTQTYKNTDTFRQL
;
A
#
# COMPACT_ATOMS: atom_id res chain seq x y z
N MET A 1 19.06 -24.63 -6.29
CA MET A 1 18.05 -24.46 -7.36
C MET A 1 17.40 -23.10 -7.19
N LEU A 2 17.55 -22.23 -8.19
CA LEU A 2 16.94 -20.91 -8.21
C LEU A 2 15.58 -21.01 -8.87
N SER A 3 14.49 -20.69 -8.16
CA SER A 3 13.18 -20.53 -8.78
C SER A 3 12.77 -19.05 -8.76
N LEU A 4 12.59 -18.46 -9.92
CA LEU A 4 12.12 -17.08 -10.09
C LEU A 4 10.67 -17.15 -10.59
N GLY A 5 9.72 -16.70 -9.78
CA GLY A 5 8.33 -16.51 -10.20
C GLY A 5 8.05 -15.02 -10.36
N THR A 6 7.66 -14.59 -11.55
CA THR A 6 7.29 -13.20 -11.82
C THR A 6 5.83 -13.18 -12.26
N ASP A 7 4.95 -12.70 -11.38
CA ASP A 7 3.56 -12.46 -11.71
C ASP A 7 3.32 -10.95 -11.87
N LEU A 8 3.26 -10.50 -13.12
CA LEU A 8 2.86 -9.13 -13.47
C LEU A 8 1.36 -9.15 -13.77
N ILE A 9 0.56 -8.66 -12.81
CA ILE A 9 -0.89 -8.55 -13.00
C ILE A 9 -1.23 -7.07 -13.22
N PHE A 10 -1.56 -6.72 -14.47
CA PHE A 10 -2.15 -5.43 -14.81
C PHE A 10 -3.67 -5.52 -14.75
N LYS A 11 -4.29 -4.99 -13.71
CA LYS A 11 -5.75 -4.84 -13.65
C LYS A 11 -6.13 -3.40 -13.99
N LYS A 12 -6.74 -3.22 -15.16
CA LYS A 12 -7.41 -1.99 -15.54
C LYS A 12 -8.84 -2.05 -15.00
N ALA A 13 -9.16 -1.24 -13.99
CA ALA A 13 -10.54 -1.08 -13.52
C ALA A 13 -11.18 0.06 -14.32
N GLY A 14 -12.04 -0.28 -15.28
CA GLY A 14 -12.88 0.68 -16.00
C GLY A 14 -14.13 1.05 -15.20
N GLU A 15 -14.59 2.27 -15.44
CA GLU A 15 -15.87 2.90 -15.09
C GLU A 15 -15.93 3.73 -13.80
N VAL A 16 -15.10 4.75 -13.69
CA VAL A 16 -15.45 6.09 -13.18
C VAL A 16 -14.45 7.06 -13.78
N LYS A 17 -14.83 8.31 -14.08
CA LYS A 17 -14.07 9.35 -14.82
C LYS A 17 -12.69 9.75 -14.29
N HIS A 18 -12.07 8.95 -13.44
CA HIS A 18 -10.68 9.02 -13.02
C HIS A 18 -10.06 7.64 -13.21
N ASP A 19 -9.48 7.42 -14.40
CA ASP A 19 -8.72 6.22 -14.72
C ASP A 19 -7.41 6.18 -13.90
N TYR A 20 -7.51 5.73 -12.66
CA TYR A 20 -6.32 5.33 -11.92
C TYR A 20 -5.98 3.91 -12.33
N SER A 21 -4.95 3.76 -13.16
CA SER A 21 -4.43 2.44 -13.48
C SER A 21 -3.88 1.77 -12.21
N LYS A 22 -4.49 0.66 -11.79
CA LYS A 22 -3.96 -0.18 -10.71
C LYS A 22 -2.72 -0.90 -11.23
N LEU A 23 -1.54 -0.36 -10.94
CA LEU A 23 -0.29 -1.05 -11.18
C LEU A 23 0.00 -1.95 -9.97
N THR A 24 -0.02 -3.25 -10.17
CA THR A 24 0.38 -4.24 -9.18
C THR A 24 1.50 -5.08 -9.78
N ALA A 25 2.62 -5.15 -9.10
CA ALA A 25 3.75 -5.99 -9.50
C ALA A 25 4.17 -6.84 -8.30
N ALA A 26 4.39 -8.13 -8.52
CA ALA A 26 4.91 -9.03 -7.52
C ALA A 26 6.09 -9.80 -8.10
N VAL A 27 7.19 -9.82 -7.36
CA VAL A 27 8.39 -10.60 -7.70
C VAL A 27 8.77 -11.45 -6.49
N SER A 28 8.97 -12.73 -6.70
CA SER A 28 9.47 -13.62 -5.66
C SER A 28 10.62 -14.47 -6.17
N GLY A 29 11.63 -14.62 -5.32
CA GLY A 29 12.78 -15.47 -5.58
C GLY A 29 13.05 -16.37 -4.38
N THR A 30 13.34 -17.63 -4.62
CA THR A 30 13.76 -18.58 -3.58
C THR A 30 15.10 -19.17 -3.99
N TYR A 31 16.07 -19.09 -3.11
CA TYR A 31 17.38 -19.72 -3.28
C TYR A 31 17.58 -20.80 -2.21
N LYS A 32 17.89 -22.00 -2.66
CA LYS A 32 18.20 -23.14 -1.78
C LYS A 32 19.72 -23.36 -1.77
N PHE A 33 20.35 -23.20 -0.61
CA PHE A 33 21.76 -23.50 -0.43
C PHE A 33 22.02 -25.01 -0.43
N ASN A 34 21.10 -25.72 0.24
CA ASN A 34 21.12 -27.21 0.33
C ASN A 34 19.70 -27.68 0.73
N GLY A 35 19.52 -28.95 1.06
CA GLY A 35 18.23 -29.48 1.50
C GLY A 35 17.72 -28.95 2.86
N ILE A 36 18.56 -28.23 3.60
CA ILE A 36 18.32 -27.78 4.97
C ILE A 36 18.06 -26.27 5.01
N HIS A 37 18.81 -25.50 4.23
CA HIS A 37 18.80 -24.03 4.27
C HIS A 37 18.29 -23.44 2.98
N SER A 38 17.35 -22.49 3.07
CA SER A 38 16.90 -21.69 1.94
C SER A 38 16.53 -20.28 2.36
N VAL A 39 16.59 -19.36 1.40
CA VAL A 39 16.14 -17.98 1.56
C VAL A 39 15.08 -17.66 0.54
N ARG A 40 14.13 -16.85 0.93
CA ARG A 40 13.08 -16.33 0.04
C ARG A 40 13.02 -14.81 0.15
N LEU A 41 13.04 -14.16 -1.01
CA LEU A 41 12.80 -12.73 -1.13
C LEU A 41 11.49 -12.51 -1.90
N ASN A 42 10.59 -11.73 -1.33
CA ASN A 42 9.36 -11.32 -1.99
C ASN A 42 9.32 -9.79 -2.04
N TYR A 43 8.97 -9.27 -3.19
CA TYR A 43 8.67 -7.86 -3.41
C TYR A 43 7.29 -7.70 -4.00
N ASN A 44 6.47 -6.85 -3.40
CA ASN A 44 5.15 -6.50 -3.90
C ASN A 44 5.03 -4.98 -4.03
N LEU A 45 4.61 -4.54 -5.20
CA LEU A 45 4.19 -3.17 -5.47
C LEU A 45 2.69 -3.16 -5.67
N SER A 46 1.98 -2.29 -4.94
CA SER A 46 0.56 -2.07 -5.12
C SER A 46 0.23 -0.58 -5.05
N ASN A 47 -0.60 -0.13 -5.99
CA ASN A 47 -1.18 1.20 -5.95
C ASN A 47 -2.56 1.12 -5.30
N LEU A 48 -2.79 1.97 -4.31
CA LEU A 48 -4.09 2.14 -3.68
C LEU A 48 -4.71 3.43 -4.20
N SER A 49 -5.69 3.29 -5.09
CA SER A 49 -6.44 4.44 -5.58
C SER A 49 -7.24 5.08 -4.44
N PRO A 50 -7.37 6.42 -4.39
CA PRO A 50 -8.26 7.08 -3.46
C PRO A 50 -9.70 6.56 -3.63
N GLU A 51 -10.39 6.37 -2.52
CA GLU A 51 -11.82 6.07 -2.58
C GLU A 51 -12.60 7.29 -3.09
N VAL A 52 -13.71 7.05 -3.76
CA VAL A 52 -14.54 8.12 -4.36
C VAL A 52 -14.96 9.16 -3.32
N MET A 53 -15.23 8.73 -2.07
CA MET A 53 -15.59 9.62 -0.99
C MET A 53 -14.47 10.60 -0.60
N TYR A 54 -13.18 10.20 -0.75
CA TYR A 54 -12.04 11.07 -0.48
C TYR A 54 -11.81 12.10 -1.59
N LEU A 55 -12.35 11.86 -2.78
CA LEU A 55 -12.26 12.75 -3.93
C LEU A 55 -13.46 13.72 -4.04
N ASN A 56 -14.53 13.47 -3.29
CA ASN A 56 -15.75 14.26 -3.37
C ASN A 56 -15.55 15.68 -2.77
N PRO A 57 -15.55 16.75 -3.57
CA PRO A 57 -15.31 18.10 -3.08
C PRO A 57 -16.50 18.70 -2.31
N TYR A 58 -17.65 18.05 -2.35
CA TYR A 58 -18.85 18.55 -1.68
C TYR A 58 -18.81 18.25 -0.19
N ASN A 59 -19.42 19.15 0.61
CA ASN A 59 -19.57 18.91 2.04
C ASN A 59 -20.54 17.75 2.26
N THR A 60 -20.06 16.71 2.94
CA THR A 60 -20.86 15.51 3.30
C THR A 60 -21.26 15.48 4.77
N SER A 61 -20.89 16.51 5.55
CA SER A 61 -21.28 16.63 6.95
C SER A 61 -22.75 17.04 7.07
N THR A 62 -23.41 16.51 8.09
CA THR A 62 -24.77 16.87 8.50
C THR A 62 -24.79 17.92 9.61
N ASP A 63 -23.63 18.25 10.17
CA ASP A 63 -23.47 19.27 11.22
C ASP A 63 -23.13 20.63 10.60
N SER A 64 -23.74 21.71 11.14
CA SER A 64 -23.50 23.09 10.71
C SER A 64 -22.15 23.65 11.16
N LEU A 65 -21.52 23.05 12.18
CA LEU A 65 -20.22 23.44 12.72
C LEU A 65 -19.05 22.58 12.22
N GLU A 66 -19.37 21.56 11.39
CA GLU A 66 -18.38 20.66 10.81
C GLU A 66 -18.53 20.63 9.29
N VAL A 67 -17.41 20.67 8.60
CA VAL A 67 -17.34 20.53 7.14
C VAL A 67 -16.43 19.36 6.81
N THR A 68 -16.97 18.32 6.19
CA THR A 68 -16.19 17.19 5.67
C THR A 68 -16.16 17.26 4.16
N ARG A 69 -14.98 17.49 3.59
CA ARG A 69 -14.76 17.57 2.14
C ARG A 69 -13.66 16.62 1.71
N GLY A 70 -13.87 15.91 0.61
CA GLY A 70 -12.80 15.21 -0.07
C GLY A 70 -11.87 16.19 -0.81
N ASN A 71 -10.75 15.67 -1.27
CA ASN A 71 -9.77 16.41 -2.06
C ASN A 71 -9.61 15.74 -3.45
N PRO A 72 -10.10 16.38 -4.53
CA PRO A 72 -10.00 15.81 -5.88
C PRO A 72 -8.59 15.76 -6.43
N LEU A 73 -7.60 16.40 -5.77
CA LEU A 73 -6.21 16.40 -6.16
C LEU A 73 -5.39 15.26 -5.56
N LEU A 74 -6.05 14.32 -4.85
CA LEU A 74 -5.37 13.17 -4.25
C LEU A 74 -4.76 12.26 -5.30
N MET A 75 -3.49 11.90 -5.08
CA MET A 75 -2.79 10.89 -5.87
C MET A 75 -2.95 9.50 -5.26
N PRO A 76 -2.91 8.45 -6.08
CA PRO A 76 -2.90 7.08 -5.59
C PRO A 76 -1.69 6.81 -4.68
N ALA A 77 -1.94 6.24 -3.52
CA ALA A 77 -0.85 5.80 -2.64
C ALA A 77 -0.15 4.56 -3.24
N ARG A 78 1.17 4.55 -3.17
CA ARG A 78 2.02 3.44 -3.62
C ARG A 78 2.61 2.73 -2.42
N ASN A 79 2.39 1.41 -2.35
CA ASN A 79 2.94 0.57 -1.31
C ASN A 79 3.97 -0.39 -1.90
N HIS A 80 5.19 -0.30 -1.40
CA HIS A 80 6.27 -1.23 -1.68
C HIS A 80 6.46 -2.11 -0.44
N ILE A 81 6.35 -3.41 -0.60
CA ILE A 81 6.49 -4.38 0.49
C ILE A 81 7.60 -5.33 0.12
N PHE A 82 8.65 -5.34 0.92
CA PHE A 82 9.77 -6.28 0.85
C PHE A 82 9.64 -7.26 2.01
N ARG A 83 9.73 -8.53 1.73
CA ARG A 83 9.80 -9.59 2.74
C ARG A 83 10.96 -10.51 2.45
N PHE A 84 11.85 -10.60 3.40
CA PHE A 84 12.96 -11.55 3.42
C PHE A 84 12.67 -12.64 4.44
N CYS A 85 12.75 -13.91 4.02
CA CYS A 85 12.57 -15.07 4.89
C CYS A 85 13.81 -15.97 4.79
N TYR A 86 14.28 -16.44 5.92
CA TYR A 86 15.23 -17.52 5.99
C TYR A 86 14.55 -18.78 6.50
N MET A 87 14.72 -19.88 5.82
CA MET A 87 14.07 -21.15 6.15
C MET A 87 15.14 -22.19 6.50
N TYR A 88 14.97 -22.77 7.67
CA TYR A 88 15.75 -23.89 8.16
C TYR A 88 14.86 -25.10 8.35
N ASN A 89 15.20 -26.23 7.78
CA ASN A 89 14.43 -27.48 7.89
C ASN A 89 15.39 -28.67 8.02
N GLN A 90 15.46 -29.27 9.21
CA GLN A 90 16.26 -30.45 9.48
C GLN A 90 15.62 -31.32 10.57
N HIS A 91 15.56 -32.62 10.35
CA HIS A 91 15.11 -33.62 11.32
C HIS A 91 13.72 -33.31 11.95
N GLY A 92 12.77 -32.81 11.14
CA GLY A 92 11.43 -32.44 11.61
C GLY A 92 11.37 -31.11 12.36
N PHE A 93 12.49 -30.40 12.49
CA PHE A 93 12.57 -29.06 13.05
C PHE A 93 12.55 -28.03 11.91
N TYR A 94 11.53 -27.14 11.91
CA TYR A 94 11.36 -26.09 10.93
C TYR A 94 11.30 -24.73 11.60
N VAL A 95 12.10 -23.78 11.12
CA VAL A 95 12.11 -22.38 11.58
C VAL A 95 12.15 -21.47 10.37
N GLU A 96 11.28 -20.43 10.37
CA GLU A 96 11.22 -19.43 9.32
C GLU A 96 11.18 -18.01 9.92
N PRO A 97 12.31 -17.46 10.40
CA PRO A 97 12.39 -16.04 10.72
C PRO A 97 12.24 -15.20 9.46
N PHE A 98 11.52 -14.08 9.59
CA PHE A 98 11.35 -13.15 8.48
C PHE A 98 11.46 -11.70 8.92
N VAL A 99 11.87 -10.85 7.98
CA VAL A 99 11.86 -9.40 8.11
C VAL A 99 10.95 -8.84 7.01
N LYS A 100 10.06 -7.94 7.38
CA LYS A 100 9.14 -7.28 6.46
C LYS A 100 9.34 -5.78 6.53
N TYR A 101 9.71 -5.18 5.40
CA TYR A 101 9.84 -3.73 5.25
C TYR A 101 8.75 -3.20 4.33
N ARG A 102 8.01 -2.19 4.81
CA ARG A 102 6.97 -1.50 4.05
C ARG A 102 7.36 -0.05 3.84
N LEU A 103 7.32 0.37 2.58
CA LEU A 103 7.47 1.75 2.16
C LEU A 103 6.18 2.20 1.50
N SER A 104 5.51 3.19 2.07
CA SER A 104 4.30 3.79 1.50
C SER A 104 4.62 5.21 1.06
N VAL A 105 4.38 5.50 -0.21
CA VAL A 105 4.57 6.82 -0.83
C VAL A 105 3.21 7.39 -1.18
N ASP A 106 3.03 8.69 -1.01
CA ASP A 106 1.78 9.43 -1.27
C ASP A 106 0.58 8.88 -0.47
N ARG A 107 0.81 8.44 0.78
CA ARG A 107 -0.24 7.92 1.65
C ARG A 107 -1.30 8.99 1.89
N ILE A 108 -2.57 8.63 1.73
CA ILE A 108 -3.71 9.52 2.00
C ILE A 108 -3.96 9.55 3.50
N VAL A 109 -3.93 10.73 4.08
CA VAL A 109 -4.22 10.97 5.50
C VAL A 109 -5.29 12.03 5.67
N PRO A 110 -6.20 11.86 6.64
CA PRO A 110 -7.14 12.91 7.01
C PRO A 110 -6.38 14.06 7.70
N ILE A 111 -6.75 15.27 7.39
CA ILE A 111 -6.30 16.49 8.07
C ILE A 111 -7.51 17.30 8.50
N GLY A 112 -7.45 17.90 9.67
CA GLY A 112 -8.48 18.77 10.19
C GLY A 112 -7.89 20.13 10.58
N TYR A 113 -8.62 21.18 10.32
CA TYR A 113 -8.31 22.53 10.76
C TYR A 113 -9.60 23.26 11.13
N THR A 114 -9.46 24.28 11.99
CA THR A 114 -10.60 25.11 12.39
C THR A 114 -10.42 26.51 11.79
N GLU A 115 -11.45 26.99 11.09
CA GLU A 115 -11.52 28.32 10.52
C GLU A 115 -12.90 28.91 10.86
N ASP A 116 -12.97 30.13 11.38
CA ASP A 116 -14.20 30.81 11.77
C ASP A 116 -15.16 29.99 12.67
N ASN A 117 -14.60 29.27 13.66
CA ASN A 117 -15.32 28.34 14.54
C ASN A 117 -15.97 27.12 13.83
N ILE A 118 -15.61 26.87 12.58
CA ILE A 118 -16.04 25.69 11.82
C ILE A 118 -14.86 24.73 11.72
N TYR A 119 -15.07 23.49 12.14
CA TYR A 119 -14.08 22.43 11.96
C TYR A 119 -14.17 21.86 10.54
N THR A 120 -13.09 21.94 9.79
CA THR A 120 -13.01 21.39 8.42
C THR A 120 -12.11 20.19 8.41
N GLN A 121 -12.65 19.05 7.99
CA GLN A 121 -11.89 17.81 7.73
C GLN A 121 -11.74 17.61 6.23
N THR A 122 -10.51 17.34 5.81
CA THR A 122 -10.18 17.00 4.42
C THR A 122 -9.06 15.97 4.37
N TYR A 123 -8.61 15.64 3.17
CA TYR A 123 -7.58 14.62 2.95
C TYR A 123 -6.42 15.20 2.14
N LYS A 124 -5.22 14.74 2.45
CA LYS A 124 -4.03 15.05 1.65
C LYS A 124 -3.13 13.84 1.50
N ASN A 125 -2.31 13.86 0.48
CA ASN A 125 -1.19 12.94 0.38
C ASN A 125 -0.09 13.40 1.36
N THR A 126 0.43 12.45 2.13
CA THR A 126 1.61 12.66 2.96
C THR A 126 2.83 12.11 2.26
N ASP A 127 4.00 12.61 2.68
CA ASP A 127 5.27 12.11 2.21
C ASP A 127 5.48 10.62 2.56
N THR A 128 6.66 10.14 2.33
CA THR A 128 7.04 8.73 2.49
C THR A 128 6.90 8.24 3.93
N PHE A 129 6.13 7.18 4.12
CA PHE A 129 6.02 6.44 5.39
C PHE A 129 6.80 5.13 5.31
N ARG A 130 7.62 4.84 6.32
CA ARG A 130 8.46 3.65 6.42
C ARG A 130 8.11 2.85 7.68
N GLN A 131 8.02 1.53 7.54
CA GLN A 131 7.77 0.61 8.65
C GLN A 131 8.59 -0.66 8.46
N LEU A 132 9.28 -1.06 9.52
CA LEU A 132 10.01 -2.32 9.63
C LEU A 132 9.19 -3.33 10.44
#